data_a88b012e00430719ca3fb6d7b0eeae80
#
_entry.id   a88b012e00430719ca3fb6d7b0eeae80
#
_cell.length_a   1.000
_cell.length_b   1.000
_cell.length_c   1.000
_cell.angle_alpha   90.00
_cell.angle_beta   90.00
_cell.angle_gamma   90.00
#
_symmetry.space_group_name_H-M   'P 1'
#
loop_
_entity.id
_entity.type
_entity.pdbx_description
1 polymer ?
#
loop_
_entity_poly.entity_id
_entity_poly.type
_entity_poly.pdbx_seq_one_letter_code
_entity_poly.pdbx_strand_id
1 'polypeptide(L)'
;MQTKYNTDDLRICEIKEVIAPILVHEELPITDAAAETTLAARKEIHNILTGADDRVLVVIGPCSIHDPVAAKEYAQRLKAVKDELKDDLLIVMRVYFEKPRTTVGWKGLINDPDLDSSFNINKGLRIARQLLVDVTSMGMPAATEYLDLISPQYISDLIAWGAIGARTTESQGHRELASGVSCPIGFKNSTDGTIKIAIDAIGAAMSPHHFLSLTKMGHSAIFSTTGNEDVHIILRGGNDRPNYDAVSVEQVAEGLRKANLRPNIMIDFSHANSLKQCQRQLIVGEDVSAQIAHGDHRIMGVMVESNLKAGSQKQVEGQELVYGQSITDGCLGWEDTVPLLHELAEAVRKRRVANPDGSLKI
;
A
#
# COMPACT_ATOMS: atom_id res chain seq x y z
N MET A 1 -30.08 -28.17 -21.73
CA MET A 1 -29.73 -29.55 -22.18
C MET A 1 -28.70 -30.07 -21.19
N GLN A 2 -28.98 -31.19 -20.51
CA GLN A 2 -27.96 -31.89 -19.72
C GLN A 2 -27.07 -32.68 -20.69
N THR A 3 -25.78 -32.41 -20.66
CA THR A 3 -24.82 -33.21 -21.43
C THR A 3 -24.57 -34.53 -20.70
N LYS A 4 -24.15 -35.58 -21.47
CA LYS A 4 -23.82 -36.91 -20.91
C LYS A 4 -22.59 -36.83 -19.99
N TYR A 5 -21.77 -35.80 -20.13
CA TYR A 5 -20.52 -35.61 -19.39
C TYR A 5 -20.57 -34.27 -18.65
N ASN A 6 -20.21 -34.25 -17.37
CA ASN A 6 -20.00 -33.04 -16.63
C ASN A 6 -18.59 -32.52 -16.89
N THR A 7 -18.47 -31.26 -17.31
CA THR A 7 -17.20 -30.60 -17.65
C THR A 7 -16.95 -29.31 -16.87
N ASP A 8 -17.88 -28.94 -15.99
CA ASP A 8 -17.86 -27.70 -15.23
C ASP A 8 -17.86 -27.98 -13.72
N ASP A 9 -17.25 -27.09 -12.95
CA ASP A 9 -17.18 -27.13 -11.47
C ASP A 9 -16.59 -28.42 -10.85
N LEU A 10 -15.81 -29.18 -11.61
CA LEU A 10 -15.30 -30.51 -11.20
C LEU A 10 -14.36 -30.47 -9.98
N ARG A 11 -13.82 -29.30 -9.61
CA ARG A 11 -12.91 -29.09 -8.50
C ARG A 11 -13.45 -28.09 -7.47
N ILE A 12 -14.69 -27.63 -7.65
CA ILE A 12 -15.39 -26.77 -6.70
C ILE A 12 -16.13 -27.68 -5.72
N CYS A 13 -15.76 -27.65 -4.46
CA CYS A 13 -16.41 -28.46 -3.41
C CYS A 13 -17.54 -27.70 -2.70
N GLU A 14 -17.48 -26.37 -2.66
CA GLU A 14 -18.49 -25.53 -2.03
C GLU A 14 -18.49 -24.14 -2.65
N ILE A 15 -19.68 -23.54 -2.75
CA ILE A 15 -19.89 -22.14 -3.13
C ILE A 15 -20.70 -21.49 -2.01
N LYS A 16 -20.16 -20.43 -1.41
CA LYS A 16 -20.86 -19.58 -0.42
C LYS A 16 -21.03 -18.19 -1.01
N GLU A 17 -22.20 -17.61 -0.80
CA GLU A 17 -22.46 -16.24 -1.21
C GLU A 17 -21.66 -15.25 -0.35
N VAL A 18 -21.01 -14.30 -1.02
CA VAL A 18 -20.44 -13.14 -0.35
C VAL A 18 -21.50 -12.05 -0.26
N ILE A 19 -21.57 -11.37 0.88
CA ILE A 19 -22.47 -10.22 1.08
C ILE A 19 -22.18 -9.15 0.02
N ALA A 20 -23.24 -8.55 -0.55
CA ALA A 20 -23.06 -7.47 -1.53
C ALA A 20 -22.35 -6.25 -0.88
N PRO A 21 -21.43 -5.58 -1.59
CA PRO A 21 -20.71 -4.41 -1.06
C PRO A 21 -21.63 -3.34 -0.49
N ILE A 22 -22.76 -3.06 -1.14
CA ILE A 22 -23.70 -2.03 -0.69
C ILE A 22 -24.24 -2.30 0.73
N LEU A 23 -24.49 -3.57 1.07
CA LEU A 23 -24.98 -3.92 2.40
C LEU A 23 -23.92 -3.67 3.48
N VAL A 24 -22.65 -3.93 3.18
CA VAL A 24 -21.55 -3.62 4.10
C VAL A 24 -21.36 -2.10 4.23
N HIS A 25 -21.56 -1.34 3.16
CA HIS A 25 -21.55 0.14 3.20
C HIS A 25 -22.72 0.71 4.01
N GLU A 26 -23.89 0.07 3.97
CA GLU A 26 -25.07 0.47 4.78
C GLU A 26 -24.89 0.11 6.26
N GLU A 27 -24.33 -1.08 6.55
CA GLU A 27 -24.01 -1.51 7.92
C GLU A 27 -22.91 -0.63 8.55
N LEU A 28 -21.91 -0.23 7.78
CA LEU A 28 -20.69 0.48 8.19
C LEU A 28 -20.45 1.68 7.27
N PRO A 29 -21.31 2.74 7.36
CA PRO A 29 -21.20 3.88 6.46
C PRO A 29 -19.92 4.67 6.70
N ILE A 30 -19.40 5.27 5.64
CA ILE A 30 -18.32 6.26 5.77
C ILE A 30 -18.84 7.48 6.54
N THR A 31 -18.05 7.97 7.49
CA THR A 31 -18.34 9.23 8.20
C THR A 31 -17.86 10.43 7.41
N ASP A 32 -18.40 11.62 7.66
CA ASP A 32 -17.91 12.86 7.03
C ASP A 32 -16.43 13.09 7.33
N ALA A 33 -15.99 12.85 8.57
CA ALA A 33 -14.58 12.96 8.95
C ALA A 33 -13.68 11.97 8.19
N ALA A 34 -14.15 10.72 7.99
CA ALA A 34 -13.40 9.72 7.21
C ALA A 34 -13.32 10.11 5.73
N ALA A 35 -14.40 10.61 5.16
CA ALA A 35 -14.46 11.07 3.78
C ALA A 35 -13.53 12.27 3.55
N GLU A 36 -13.54 13.26 4.44
CA GLU A 36 -12.65 14.42 4.42
C GLU A 36 -11.19 14.01 4.50
N THR A 37 -10.83 13.16 5.48
CA THR A 37 -9.46 12.64 5.65
C THR A 37 -8.96 11.94 4.40
N THR A 38 -9.80 11.07 3.81
CA THR A 38 -9.42 10.29 2.62
C THR A 38 -9.28 11.20 1.40
N LEU A 39 -10.22 12.10 1.17
CA LEU A 39 -10.20 13.00 0.01
C LEU A 39 -9.04 14.00 0.10
N ALA A 40 -8.82 14.59 1.27
CA ALA A 40 -7.69 15.51 1.50
C ALA A 40 -6.35 14.83 1.22
N ALA A 41 -6.14 13.63 1.77
CA ALA A 41 -4.90 12.88 1.55
C ALA A 41 -4.68 12.51 0.07
N ARG A 42 -5.71 12.11 -0.67
CA ARG A 42 -5.61 11.87 -2.13
C ARG A 42 -5.14 13.12 -2.88
N LYS A 43 -5.73 14.28 -2.55
CA LYS A 43 -5.35 15.55 -3.15
C LYS A 43 -3.91 15.95 -2.82
N GLU A 44 -3.49 15.75 -1.58
CA GLU A 44 -2.12 16.05 -1.15
C GLU A 44 -1.12 15.12 -1.83
N ILE A 45 -1.42 13.82 -1.99
CA ILE A 45 -0.58 12.90 -2.75
C ILE A 45 -0.50 13.32 -4.24
N HIS A 46 -1.62 13.69 -4.85
CA HIS A 46 -1.63 14.27 -6.21
C HIS A 46 -0.71 15.48 -6.31
N ASN A 47 -0.75 16.39 -5.34
CA ASN A 47 0.12 17.57 -5.31
C ASN A 47 1.61 17.18 -5.22
N ILE A 48 1.97 16.15 -4.44
CA ILE A 48 3.35 15.63 -4.39
C ILE A 48 3.73 15.03 -5.74
N LEU A 49 2.88 14.21 -6.36
CA LEU A 49 3.15 13.59 -7.66
C LEU A 49 3.28 14.62 -8.79
N THR A 50 2.60 15.74 -8.68
CA THR A 50 2.68 16.83 -9.68
C THR A 50 3.75 17.86 -9.38
N GLY A 51 4.40 17.78 -8.21
CA GLY A 51 5.43 18.72 -7.78
C GLY A 51 4.88 20.03 -7.21
N ALA A 52 3.59 20.12 -6.94
CA ALA A 52 2.95 21.26 -6.28
C ALA A 52 3.15 21.26 -4.74
N ASP A 53 3.55 20.12 -4.18
CA ASP A 53 3.87 19.91 -2.76
C ASP A 53 5.24 19.23 -2.66
N ASP A 54 6.13 19.79 -1.87
CA ASP A 54 7.50 19.32 -1.72
C ASP A 54 7.70 18.36 -0.54
N ARG A 55 6.65 18.03 0.20
CA ARG A 55 6.72 17.02 1.26
C ARG A 55 7.07 15.65 0.70
N VAL A 56 7.55 14.76 1.57
CA VAL A 56 7.76 13.35 1.23
C VAL A 56 6.56 12.53 1.73
N LEU A 57 5.99 11.72 0.83
CA LEU A 57 4.94 10.76 1.18
C LEU A 57 5.55 9.59 1.97
N VAL A 58 5.04 9.33 3.17
CA VAL A 58 5.49 8.21 4.01
C VAL A 58 4.34 7.24 4.22
N VAL A 59 4.39 6.08 3.56
CA VAL A 59 3.44 4.98 3.75
C VAL A 59 4.02 4.01 4.79
N ILE A 60 3.53 4.07 6.03
CA ILE A 60 4.14 3.38 7.17
C ILE A 60 3.11 2.65 8.04
N GLY A 61 3.45 1.47 8.51
CA GLY A 61 2.63 0.67 9.42
C GLY A 61 2.90 -0.83 9.33
N PRO A 62 2.05 -1.66 9.97
CA PRO A 62 2.24 -3.10 10.02
C PRO A 62 2.39 -3.76 8.64
N CYS A 63 3.19 -4.81 8.56
CA CYS A 63 3.31 -5.62 7.35
C CYS A 63 1.93 -6.13 6.90
N SER A 64 1.14 -6.60 7.86
CA SER A 64 -0.28 -6.97 7.69
C SER A 64 -1.04 -6.74 8.99
N ILE A 65 -2.34 -6.49 8.85
CA ILE A 65 -3.26 -6.36 9.99
C ILE A 65 -3.85 -7.72 10.31
N HIS A 66 -3.64 -8.22 11.53
CA HIS A 66 -4.32 -9.39 12.08
C HIS A 66 -5.09 -9.06 13.36
N ASP A 67 -4.71 -8.01 14.06
CA ASP A 67 -5.34 -7.50 15.28
C ASP A 67 -5.82 -6.06 15.08
N PRO A 68 -7.15 -5.84 14.94
CA PRO A 68 -7.71 -4.50 14.77
C PRO A 68 -7.51 -3.60 16.00
N VAL A 69 -7.37 -4.16 17.21
CA VAL A 69 -7.14 -3.37 18.43
C VAL A 69 -5.74 -2.78 18.43
N ALA A 70 -4.73 -3.61 18.18
CA ALA A 70 -3.35 -3.17 18.03
C ALA A 70 -3.18 -2.18 16.87
N ALA A 71 -3.90 -2.40 15.76
CA ALA A 71 -3.88 -1.49 14.60
C ALA A 71 -4.44 -0.10 14.94
N LYS A 72 -5.52 -0.01 15.71
CA LYS A 72 -6.08 1.27 16.19
C LYS A 72 -5.14 1.98 17.15
N GLU A 73 -4.50 1.26 18.07
CA GLU A 73 -3.48 1.86 18.95
C GLU A 73 -2.30 2.41 18.13
N TYR A 74 -1.82 1.64 17.14
CA TYR A 74 -0.77 2.10 16.24
C TYR A 74 -1.19 3.37 15.49
N ALA A 75 -2.42 3.42 14.95
CA ALA A 75 -2.96 4.59 14.26
C ALA A 75 -3.02 5.83 15.16
N GLN A 76 -3.44 5.69 16.42
CA GLN A 76 -3.49 6.78 17.41
C GLN A 76 -2.09 7.36 17.70
N ARG A 77 -1.10 6.48 17.90
CA ARG A 77 0.29 6.89 18.12
C ARG A 77 0.86 7.56 16.87
N LEU A 78 0.64 6.99 15.69
CA LEU A 78 1.14 7.52 14.42
C LEU A 78 0.51 8.88 14.10
N LYS A 79 -0.77 9.09 14.45
CA LYS A 79 -1.45 10.36 14.25
C LYS A 79 -0.75 11.52 14.97
N ALA A 80 -0.28 11.31 16.21
CA ALA A 80 0.44 12.34 16.95
C ALA A 80 1.72 12.77 16.21
N VAL A 81 2.50 11.81 15.72
CA VAL A 81 3.71 12.08 14.93
C VAL A 81 3.38 12.71 13.57
N LYS A 82 2.31 12.25 12.92
CA LYS A 82 1.80 12.85 11.67
C LYS A 82 1.49 14.34 11.85
N ASP A 83 0.79 14.69 12.92
CA ASP A 83 0.39 16.07 13.19
C ASP A 83 1.61 16.96 13.53
N GLU A 84 2.63 16.41 14.19
CA GLU A 84 3.90 17.08 14.48
C GLU A 84 4.72 17.35 13.21
N LEU A 85 4.82 16.37 12.31
CA LEU A 85 5.70 16.42 11.13
C LEU A 85 4.97 16.81 9.84
N LYS A 86 3.75 17.30 9.90
CA LYS A 86 2.86 17.59 8.77
C LYS A 86 3.42 18.57 7.74
N ASP A 87 4.33 19.45 8.15
CA ASP A 87 4.93 20.45 7.27
C ASP A 87 6.04 19.88 6.37
N ASP A 88 6.57 18.70 6.74
CA ASP A 88 7.68 18.04 6.05
C ASP A 88 7.28 16.70 5.42
N LEU A 89 6.37 15.95 6.07
CA LEU A 89 5.96 14.62 5.68
C LEU A 89 4.43 14.54 5.52
N LEU A 90 4.01 13.84 4.48
CA LEU A 90 2.63 13.35 4.35
C LEU A 90 2.59 11.89 4.81
N ILE A 91 2.18 11.64 6.05
CA ILE A 91 2.16 10.30 6.63
C ILE A 91 0.81 9.64 6.38
N VAL A 92 0.82 8.45 5.78
CA VAL A 92 -0.33 7.58 5.48
C VAL A 92 -0.09 6.22 6.12
N MET A 93 -1.04 5.72 6.89
CA MET A 93 -0.89 4.42 7.56
C MET A 93 -1.09 3.25 6.62
N ARG A 94 -0.18 2.28 6.65
CA ARG A 94 -0.36 0.97 6.00
C ARG A 94 -1.43 0.17 6.74
N VAL A 95 -2.52 -0.16 6.05
CA VAL A 95 -3.63 -1.00 6.54
C VAL A 95 -3.82 -2.13 5.53
N TYR A 96 -2.92 -3.10 5.55
CA TYR A 96 -2.87 -4.20 4.60
C TYR A 96 -3.62 -5.40 5.16
N PHE A 97 -4.71 -5.79 4.52
CA PHE A 97 -5.59 -6.87 4.93
C PHE A 97 -5.33 -8.19 4.23
N GLU A 98 -4.61 -8.17 3.12
CA GLU A 98 -4.36 -9.31 2.26
C GLU A 98 -2.87 -9.49 2.06
N LYS A 99 -2.42 -10.74 2.01
CA LYS A 99 -1.01 -11.09 1.84
C LYS A 99 -0.82 -12.04 0.68
N PRO A 100 -0.02 -11.64 -0.34
CA PRO A 100 0.36 -12.53 -1.42
C PRO A 100 1.25 -13.65 -0.88
N ARG A 101 0.85 -14.91 -1.14
CA ARG A 101 1.62 -16.08 -0.71
C ARG A 101 2.22 -16.78 -1.92
N THR A 102 3.52 -17.08 -1.85
CA THR A 102 4.21 -17.86 -2.89
C THR A 102 3.77 -19.32 -2.86
N THR A 103 3.46 -19.83 -1.66
CA THR A 103 2.90 -21.17 -1.42
C THR A 103 1.61 -21.04 -0.61
N VAL A 104 1.36 -21.90 0.36
CA VAL A 104 0.23 -21.82 1.29
C VAL A 104 0.58 -21.01 2.53
N GLY A 105 -0.43 -20.48 3.23
CA GLY A 105 -0.28 -19.71 4.45
C GLY A 105 -1.48 -18.78 4.67
N TRP A 106 -1.53 -18.12 5.82
CA TRP A 106 -2.57 -17.14 6.14
C TRP A 106 -2.60 -16.02 5.08
N LYS A 107 -3.77 -15.82 4.45
CA LYS A 107 -3.95 -14.90 3.33
C LYS A 107 -4.33 -13.48 3.75
N GLY A 108 -4.52 -13.23 5.04
CA GLY A 108 -4.87 -11.92 5.57
C GLY A 108 -6.22 -11.90 6.29
N LEU A 109 -6.49 -10.75 6.94
CA LEU A 109 -7.66 -10.54 7.80
C LEU A 109 -9.00 -10.72 7.06
N ILE A 110 -9.08 -10.29 5.80
CA ILE A 110 -10.31 -10.45 5.01
C ILE A 110 -10.60 -11.94 4.79
N ASN A 111 -9.59 -12.73 4.46
CA ASN A 111 -9.78 -14.14 4.12
C ASN A 111 -9.99 -15.05 5.32
N ASP A 112 -9.26 -14.79 6.42
CA ASP A 112 -9.27 -15.63 7.61
C ASP A 112 -9.10 -14.77 8.87
N PRO A 113 -10.18 -14.07 9.29
CA PRO A 113 -10.14 -13.11 10.38
C PRO A 113 -9.92 -13.75 11.75
N ASP A 114 -10.30 -15.01 11.92
CA ASP A 114 -10.23 -15.75 13.18
C ASP A 114 -8.89 -16.50 13.34
N LEU A 115 -8.05 -16.54 12.32
CA LEU A 115 -6.75 -17.24 12.31
C LEU A 115 -6.88 -18.76 12.54
N ASP A 116 -8.02 -19.34 12.23
CA ASP A 116 -8.37 -20.76 12.49
C ASP A 116 -8.66 -21.56 11.22
N SER A 117 -8.42 -20.95 10.04
CA SER A 117 -8.72 -21.51 8.73
C SER A 117 -10.23 -21.75 8.48
N SER A 118 -11.11 -21.04 9.20
CA SER A 118 -12.56 -21.05 8.94
C SER A 118 -12.95 -20.28 7.67
N PHE A 119 -12.07 -19.39 7.20
CA PHE A 119 -12.27 -18.57 6.01
C PHE A 119 -13.59 -17.79 6.00
N ASN A 120 -13.96 -17.23 7.17
CA ASN A 120 -15.16 -16.42 7.30
C ASN A 120 -14.99 -15.03 6.64
N ILE A 121 -14.94 -15.02 5.30
CA ILE A 121 -14.66 -13.83 4.48
C ILE A 121 -15.70 -12.73 4.74
N ASN A 122 -16.97 -13.07 4.89
CA ASN A 122 -18.02 -12.08 5.18
C ASN A 122 -17.81 -11.35 6.52
N LYS A 123 -17.23 -12.01 7.52
CA LYS A 123 -16.78 -11.39 8.77
C LYS A 123 -15.55 -10.54 8.54
N GLY A 124 -14.57 -11.05 7.79
CA GLY A 124 -13.33 -10.36 7.48
C GLY A 124 -13.55 -9.03 6.74
N LEU A 125 -14.47 -8.98 5.77
CA LEU A 125 -14.83 -7.77 5.04
C LEU A 125 -15.43 -6.69 5.97
N ARG A 126 -16.28 -7.08 6.93
CA ARG A 126 -16.84 -6.14 7.91
C ARG A 126 -15.77 -5.60 8.85
N ILE A 127 -14.91 -6.48 9.37
CA ILE A 127 -13.80 -6.06 10.27
C ILE A 127 -12.85 -5.11 9.55
N ALA A 128 -12.48 -5.42 8.30
CA ALA A 128 -11.61 -4.58 7.51
C ALA A 128 -12.21 -3.18 7.26
N ARG A 129 -13.49 -3.12 6.85
CA ARG A 129 -14.17 -1.84 6.63
C ARG A 129 -14.34 -1.06 7.93
N GLN A 130 -14.75 -1.70 9.04
CA GLN A 130 -14.88 -1.04 10.34
C GLN A 130 -13.56 -0.43 10.78
N LEU A 131 -12.44 -1.16 10.67
CA LEU A 131 -11.14 -0.62 11.01
C LEU A 131 -10.77 0.60 10.16
N LEU A 132 -11.03 0.56 8.87
CA LEU A 132 -10.79 1.72 7.99
C LEU A 132 -11.64 2.93 8.38
N VAL A 133 -12.93 2.73 8.68
CA VAL A 133 -13.81 3.81 9.17
C VAL A 133 -13.25 4.40 10.47
N ASP A 134 -12.85 3.55 11.41
CA ASP A 134 -12.28 3.99 12.70
C ASP A 134 -10.99 4.81 12.49
N VAL A 135 -10.06 4.30 11.70
CA VAL A 135 -8.74 4.91 11.44
C VAL A 135 -8.88 6.24 10.69
N THR A 136 -9.69 6.26 9.63
CA THR A 136 -9.86 7.49 8.83
C THR A 136 -10.71 8.54 9.54
N SER A 137 -11.70 8.13 10.35
CA SER A 137 -12.50 9.07 11.16
C SER A 137 -11.67 9.79 12.24
N MET A 138 -10.58 9.18 12.73
CA MET A 138 -9.67 9.87 13.66
C MET A 138 -8.68 10.82 12.97
N GLY A 139 -8.73 10.95 11.65
CA GLY A 139 -7.87 11.81 10.85
C GLY A 139 -6.55 11.15 10.41
N MET A 140 -6.48 9.81 10.41
CA MET A 140 -5.34 9.05 9.92
C MET A 140 -5.64 8.46 8.54
N PRO A 141 -5.09 8.97 7.43
CA PRO A 141 -5.33 8.42 6.11
C PRO A 141 -4.76 7.01 5.98
N ALA A 142 -5.44 6.15 5.23
CA ALA A 142 -5.11 4.73 5.10
C ALA A 142 -4.60 4.38 3.70
N ALA A 143 -3.60 3.51 3.66
CA ALA A 143 -3.06 2.87 2.45
C ALA A 143 -3.28 1.36 2.50
N THR A 144 -3.52 0.73 1.34
CA THR A 144 -3.63 -0.73 1.26
C THR A 144 -2.92 -1.29 0.03
N GLU A 145 -2.69 -2.62 -0.01
CA GLU A 145 -2.34 -3.33 -1.24
C GLU A 145 -3.60 -3.94 -1.82
N TYR A 146 -3.87 -3.69 -3.09
CA TYR A 146 -4.96 -4.33 -3.81
C TYR A 146 -4.45 -5.67 -4.37
N LEU A 147 -4.80 -6.74 -3.69
CA LEU A 147 -4.41 -8.10 -4.08
C LEU A 147 -5.58 -8.83 -4.76
N ASP A 148 -6.75 -8.83 -4.13
CA ASP A 148 -7.99 -9.34 -4.72
C ASP A 148 -8.65 -8.25 -5.60
N LEU A 149 -9.34 -8.67 -6.67
CA LEU A 149 -9.98 -7.74 -7.62
C LEU A 149 -11.41 -7.36 -7.22
N ILE A 150 -11.99 -8.03 -6.20
CA ILE A 150 -13.36 -7.80 -5.71
C ILE A 150 -13.35 -7.01 -4.40
N SER A 151 -12.42 -7.30 -3.49
CA SER A 151 -12.29 -6.63 -2.18
C SER A 151 -12.26 -5.09 -2.27
N PRO A 152 -11.71 -4.46 -3.34
CA PRO A 152 -11.77 -3.01 -3.51
C PRO A 152 -13.19 -2.43 -3.45
N GLN A 153 -14.22 -3.17 -3.89
CA GLN A 153 -15.59 -2.69 -3.86
C GLN A 153 -16.14 -2.46 -2.46
N TYR A 154 -15.52 -3.07 -1.43
CA TYR A 154 -15.92 -2.95 -0.03
C TYR A 154 -15.18 -1.83 0.71
N ILE A 155 -13.99 -1.43 0.24
CA ILE A 155 -13.07 -0.59 1.04
C ILE A 155 -12.48 0.62 0.33
N SER A 156 -12.52 0.69 -1.03
CA SER A 156 -11.77 1.72 -1.77
C SER A 156 -12.21 3.16 -1.49
N ASP A 157 -13.43 3.39 -1.01
CA ASP A 157 -13.92 4.70 -0.61
C ASP A 157 -13.15 5.28 0.61
N LEU A 158 -12.49 4.42 1.40
CA LEU A 158 -11.72 4.76 2.60
C LEU A 158 -10.20 4.72 2.39
N ILE A 159 -9.73 4.43 1.17
CA ILE A 159 -8.30 4.30 0.85
C ILE A 159 -7.78 5.58 0.21
N ALA A 160 -6.75 6.16 0.84
CA ALA A 160 -6.06 7.34 0.33
C ALA A 160 -4.97 7.02 -0.70
N TRP A 161 -4.31 5.85 -0.59
CA TRP A 161 -3.25 5.40 -1.49
C TRP A 161 -3.25 3.87 -1.58
N GLY A 162 -3.01 3.34 -2.77
CA GLY A 162 -2.98 1.91 -3.03
C GLY A 162 -1.65 1.42 -3.61
N ALA A 163 -1.27 0.18 -3.31
CA ALA A 163 -0.15 -0.51 -3.95
C ALA A 163 -0.62 -1.66 -4.83
N ILE A 164 0.08 -1.87 -5.95
CA ILE A 164 0.09 -3.14 -6.68
C ILE A 164 1.42 -3.83 -6.37
N GLY A 165 1.34 -5.02 -5.79
CA GLY A 165 2.49 -5.76 -5.30
C GLY A 165 3.37 -6.34 -6.42
N ALA A 166 4.60 -6.73 -6.08
CA ALA A 166 5.59 -7.25 -7.02
C ALA A 166 5.13 -8.51 -7.79
N ARG A 167 4.20 -9.30 -7.21
CA ARG A 167 3.67 -10.52 -7.85
C ARG A 167 2.47 -10.24 -8.75
N THR A 168 1.88 -9.06 -8.67
CA THR A 168 0.65 -8.68 -9.37
C THR A 168 0.85 -7.53 -10.38
N THR A 169 2.01 -6.88 -10.37
CA THR A 169 2.34 -5.78 -11.31
C THR A 169 2.28 -6.20 -12.79
N GLU A 170 2.54 -7.47 -13.11
CA GLU A 170 2.38 -8.02 -14.47
C GLU A 170 0.93 -8.35 -14.83
N SER A 171 0.05 -8.49 -13.84
CA SER A 171 -1.34 -8.90 -14.07
C SER A 171 -2.13 -7.80 -14.79
N GLN A 172 -2.71 -8.14 -15.95
CA GLN A 172 -3.59 -7.24 -16.69
C GLN A 172 -4.76 -6.77 -15.82
N GLY A 173 -5.43 -7.67 -15.10
CA GLY A 173 -6.57 -7.32 -14.23
C GLY A 173 -6.21 -6.30 -13.13
N HIS A 174 -4.98 -6.34 -12.58
CA HIS A 174 -4.54 -5.35 -11.59
C HIS A 174 -4.20 -4.01 -12.23
N ARG A 175 -3.66 -3.97 -13.46
CA ARG A 175 -3.44 -2.73 -14.21
C ARG A 175 -4.76 -2.07 -14.60
N GLU A 176 -5.75 -2.87 -15.01
CA GLU A 176 -7.12 -2.43 -15.28
C GLU A 176 -7.80 -1.88 -14.02
N LEU A 177 -7.71 -2.59 -12.89
CA LEU A 177 -8.20 -2.12 -11.59
C LEU A 177 -7.56 -0.77 -11.23
N ALA A 178 -6.24 -0.64 -11.34
CA ALA A 178 -5.50 0.58 -11.04
C ALA A 178 -5.93 1.77 -11.90
N SER A 179 -6.37 1.54 -13.14
CA SER A 179 -6.88 2.58 -14.04
C SER A 179 -8.21 3.18 -13.58
N GLY A 180 -8.94 2.51 -12.67
CA GLY A 180 -10.30 2.89 -12.29
C GLY A 180 -10.51 3.19 -10.81
N VAL A 181 -9.56 2.86 -9.92
CA VAL A 181 -9.67 3.23 -8.51
C VAL A 181 -9.45 4.72 -8.31
N SER A 182 -10.10 5.29 -7.30
CA SER A 182 -10.12 6.75 -7.05
C SER A 182 -8.93 7.26 -6.23
N CYS A 183 -7.93 6.43 -5.97
CA CYS A 183 -6.74 6.81 -5.22
C CYS A 183 -5.48 6.69 -6.08
N PRO A 184 -4.41 7.43 -5.74
CA PRO A 184 -3.08 7.22 -6.31
C PRO A 184 -2.59 5.78 -6.11
N ILE A 185 -1.85 5.25 -7.10
CA ILE A 185 -1.37 3.86 -7.11
C ILE A 185 0.14 3.80 -7.33
N GLY A 186 0.83 3.06 -6.44
CA GLY A 186 2.23 2.68 -6.62
C GLY A 186 2.38 1.25 -7.14
N PHE A 187 3.18 1.07 -8.20
CA PHE A 187 3.51 -0.24 -8.76
C PHE A 187 4.90 -0.68 -8.31
N LYS A 188 4.99 -1.81 -7.61
CA LYS A 188 6.28 -2.40 -7.22
C LYS A 188 6.98 -3.01 -8.42
N ASN A 189 8.31 -2.85 -8.51
CA ASN A 189 9.11 -3.67 -9.41
C ASN A 189 8.96 -5.15 -9.06
N SER A 190 9.21 -6.03 -10.03
CA SER A 190 9.06 -7.48 -9.84
C SER A 190 9.98 -8.03 -8.75
N THR A 191 9.72 -9.26 -8.33
CA THR A 191 10.51 -9.93 -7.26
C THR A 191 11.96 -10.17 -7.64
N ASP A 192 12.27 -10.32 -8.93
CA ASP A 192 13.64 -10.45 -9.45
C ASP A 192 14.38 -9.11 -9.57
N GLY A 193 13.69 -7.98 -9.40
CA GLY A 193 14.26 -6.64 -9.52
C GLY A 193 13.99 -5.93 -10.84
N THR A 194 13.27 -6.57 -11.79
CA THR A 194 12.98 -5.99 -13.11
C THR A 194 12.08 -4.76 -12.98
N ILE A 195 12.59 -3.60 -13.41
CA ILE A 195 11.93 -2.30 -13.35
C ILE A 195 10.94 -2.10 -14.50
N LYS A 196 11.28 -2.60 -15.70
CA LYS A 196 10.47 -2.41 -16.92
C LYS A 196 9.01 -2.80 -16.72
N ILE A 197 8.74 -3.86 -15.98
CA ILE A 197 7.40 -4.36 -15.69
C ILE A 197 6.54 -3.30 -14.99
N ALA A 198 7.11 -2.58 -14.02
CA ALA A 198 6.42 -1.50 -13.31
C ALA A 198 6.21 -0.27 -14.21
N ILE A 199 7.18 0.08 -15.04
CA ILE A 199 7.05 1.17 -16.03
C ILE A 199 5.92 0.86 -17.02
N ASP A 200 5.87 -0.36 -17.56
CA ASP A 200 4.79 -0.81 -18.45
C ASP A 200 3.41 -0.79 -17.75
N ALA A 201 3.37 -1.17 -16.47
CA ALA A 201 2.15 -1.15 -15.67
C ALA A 201 1.62 0.27 -15.43
N ILE A 202 2.51 1.23 -15.16
CA ILE A 202 2.18 2.66 -15.05
C ILE A 202 1.54 3.15 -16.35
N GLY A 203 2.18 2.92 -17.50
CA GLY A 203 1.65 3.31 -18.80
C GLY A 203 0.29 2.68 -19.11
N ALA A 204 0.09 1.42 -18.74
CA ALA A 204 -1.20 0.74 -18.89
C ALA A 204 -2.27 1.37 -17.99
N ALA A 205 -1.99 1.58 -16.69
CA ALA A 205 -2.95 2.13 -15.74
C ALA A 205 -3.36 3.59 -16.04
N MET A 206 -2.51 4.36 -16.69
CA MET A 206 -2.84 5.72 -17.17
C MET A 206 -3.84 5.73 -18.34
N SER A 207 -4.04 4.61 -19.00
CA SER A 207 -4.93 4.49 -20.17
C SER A 207 -6.34 4.06 -19.75
N PRO A 208 -7.39 4.43 -20.53
CA PRO A 208 -8.73 3.90 -20.35
C PRO A 208 -8.79 2.38 -20.64
N HIS A 209 -9.63 1.68 -19.86
CA HIS A 209 -9.83 0.24 -20.00
C HIS A 209 -11.31 -0.15 -19.95
N HIS A 210 -11.63 -1.33 -20.49
CA HIS A 210 -12.94 -1.97 -20.38
C HIS A 210 -12.74 -3.40 -19.89
N PHE A 211 -13.31 -3.76 -18.73
CA PHE A 211 -13.11 -5.05 -18.10
C PHE A 211 -14.32 -5.49 -17.25
N LEU A 212 -14.36 -6.77 -16.90
CA LEU A 212 -15.39 -7.32 -16.03
C LEU A 212 -15.04 -7.06 -14.56
N SER A 213 -15.99 -6.54 -13.81
CA SER A 213 -15.85 -6.36 -12.37
C SER A 213 -17.20 -6.46 -11.66
N LEU A 214 -17.20 -6.35 -10.32
CA LEU A 214 -18.36 -6.41 -9.47
C LEU A 214 -18.85 -5.00 -9.10
N THR A 215 -20.15 -4.75 -9.27
CA THR A 215 -20.78 -3.50 -8.81
C THR A 215 -20.95 -3.48 -7.29
N LYS A 216 -21.28 -2.31 -6.71
CA LYS A 216 -21.69 -2.20 -5.30
C LYS A 216 -22.91 -3.05 -4.96
N MET A 217 -23.77 -3.31 -5.93
CA MET A 217 -24.95 -4.17 -5.77
C MET A 217 -24.62 -5.68 -5.82
N GLY A 218 -23.35 -6.06 -6.00
CA GLY A 218 -22.93 -7.45 -6.06
C GLY A 218 -23.16 -8.12 -7.41
N HIS A 219 -23.41 -7.34 -8.47
CA HIS A 219 -23.62 -7.88 -9.82
C HIS A 219 -22.39 -7.71 -10.70
N SER A 220 -22.07 -8.70 -11.50
CA SER A 220 -21.05 -8.60 -12.54
C SER A 220 -21.45 -7.54 -13.58
N ALA A 221 -20.50 -6.70 -13.98
CA ALA A 221 -20.72 -5.63 -14.95
C ALA A 221 -19.45 -5.36 -15.77
N ILE A 222 -19.61 -4.68 -16.90
CA ILE A 222 -18.51 -4.12 -17.67
C ILE A 222 -18.18 -2.74 -17.10
N PHE A 223 -16.96 -2.57 -16.61
CA PHE A 223 -16.45 -1.29 -16.15
C PHE A 223 -15.66 -0.63 -17.28
N SER A 224 -15.91 0.67 -17.46
CA SER A 224 -15.16 1.53 -18.37
C SER A 224 -14.48 2.60 -17.54
N THR A 225 -13.14 2.69 -17.61
CA THR A 225 -12.33 3.62 -16.84
C THR A 225 -11.80 4.77 -17.71
N THR A 226 -11.36 5.83 -17.08
CA THR A 226 -10.73 6.99 -17.74
C THR A 226 -9.21 6.88 -17.79
N GLY A 227 -8.62 5.94 -17.06
CA GLY A 227 -7.22 5.92 -16.70
C GLY A 227 -6.97 6.67 -15.38
N ASN A 228 -5.83 6.39 -14.75
CA ASN A 228 -5.40 6.99 -13.49
C ASN A 228 -4.03 7.67 -13.70
N GLU A 229 -4.00 9.00 -13.66
CA GLU A 229 -2.76 9.78 -13.85
C GLU A 229 -1.87 9.81 -12.59
N ASP A 230 -2.44 9.47 -11.42
CA ASP A 230 -1.75 9.47 -10.14
C ASP A 230 -1.08 8.12 -9.86
N VAL A 231 -0.18 7.73 -10.76
CA VAL A 231 0.54 6.45 -10.67
C VAL A 231 2.05 6.68 -10.62
N HIS A 232 2.75 5.82 -9.88
CA HIS A 232 4.20 5.93 -9.72
C HIS A 232 4.84 4.55 -9.48
N ILE A 233 6.18 4.50 -9.51
CA ILE A 233 6.94 3.28 -9.25
C ILE A 233 7.31 3.15 -7.77
N ILE A 234 7.42 1.90 -7.28
CA ILE A 234 7.96 1.55 -5.97
C ILE A 234 9.15 0.61 -6.15
N LEU A 235 10.31 1.00 -5.61
CA LEU A 235 11.52 0.20 -5.58
C LEU A 235 11.55 -0.64 -4.32
N ARG A 236 11.48 -1.98 -4.47
CA ARG A 236 11.45 -2.92 -3.35
C ARG A 236 12.68 -3.86 -3.30
N GLY A 237 13.69 -3.58 -4.14
CA GLY A 237 14.82 -4.47 -4.35
C GLY A 237 14.51 -5.66 -5.26
N GLY A 238 15.51 -6.47 -5.53
CA GLY A 238 15.43 -7.70 -6.32
C GLY A 238 16.11 -8.88 -5.64
N ASN A 239 16.12 -10.04 -6.30
CA ASN A 239 16.76 -11.24 -5.76
C ASN A 239 18.25 -11.06 -5.55
N ASP A 240 18.92 -10.32 -6.44
CA ASP A 240 20.38 -10.20 -6.48
C ASP A 240 20.92 -9.02 -5.67
N ARG A 241 20.14 -7.94 -5.56
CA ARG A 241 20.57 -6.73 -4.86
C ARG A 241 19.41 -5.81 -4.45
N PRO A 242 19.63 -4.97 -3.41
CA PRO A 242 18.81 -3.79 -3.15
C PRO A 242 18.82 -2.81 -4.34
N ASN A 243 17.85 -1.87 -4.39
CA ASN A 243 17.75 -0.85 -5.44
C ASN A 243 17.33 0.53 -4.91
N TYR A 244 17.75 0.87 -3.69
CA TYR A 244 17.46 2.16 -3.05
C TYR A 244 18.58 3.19 -3.21
N ASP A 245 19.77 2.76 -3.64
CA ASP A 245 20.93 3.62 -3.81
C ASP A 245 20.77 4.63 -4.97
N ALA A 246 21.55 5.73 -4.94
CA ALA A 246 21.45 6.82 -5.89
C ALA A 246 21.64 6.38 -7.36
N VAL A 247 22.46 5.36 -7.60
CA VAL A 247 22.68 4.84 -8.97
C VAL A 247 21.44 4.12 -9.46
N SER A 248 20.81 3.32 -8.61
CA SER A 248 19.56 2.64 -8.92
C SER A 248 18.43 3.65 -9.15
N VAL A 249 18.32 4.68 -8.32
CA VAL A 249 17.35 5.77 -8.47
C VAL A 249 17.53 6.49 -9.81
N GLU A 250 18.77 6.81 -10.22
CA GLU A 250 19.04 7.44 -11.53
C GLU A 250 18.63 6.54 -12.69
N GLN A 251 19.01 5.25 -12.66
CA GLN A 251 18.65 4.29 -13.71
C GLN A 251 17.13 4.18 -13.90
N VAL A 252 16.38 4.17 -12.78
CA VAL A 252 14.93 4.14 -12.81
C VAL A 252 14.34 5.45 -13.36
N ALA A 253 14.86 6.59 -12.92
CA ALA A 253 14.44 7.90 -13.41
C ALA A 253 14.67 8.04 -14.92
N GLU A 254 15.80 7.57 -15.43
CA GLU A 254 16.05 7.52 -16.89
C GLU A 254 15.05 6.62 -17.62
N GLY A 255 14.73 5.45 -17.05
CA GLY A 255 13.73 4.52 -17.61
C GLY A 255 12.34 5.17 -17.70
N LEU A 256 11.92 5.88 -16.65
CA LEU A 256 10.66 6.62 -16.62
C LEU A 256 10.64 7.75 -17.65
N ARG A 257 11.71 8.57 -17.73
CA ARG A 257 11.82 9.65 -18.73
C ARG A 257 11.79 9.12 -20.16
N LYS A 258 12.46 8.00 -20.46
CA LYS A 258 12.41 7.33 -21.77
C LYS A 258 10.99 6.86 -22.15
N ALA A 259 10.17 6.57 -21.15
CA ALA A 259 8.76 6.21 -21.32
C ALA A 259 7.82 7.44 -21.29
N ASN A 260 8.35 8.67 -21.28
CA ASN A 260 7.61 9.93 -21.11
C ASN A 260 6.77 9.99 -19.82
N LEU A 261 7.28 9.39 -18.76
CA LEU A 261 6.67 9.39 -17.43
C LEU A 261 7.45 10.30 -16.48
N ARG A 262 6.77 10.86 -15.50
CA ARG A 262 7.42 11.61 -14.40
C ARG A 262 8.30 10.66 -13.59
N PRO A 263 9.51 11.07 -13.17
CA PRO A 263 10.39 10.24 -12.37
C PRO A 263 9.99 10.21 -10.88
N ASN A 264 8.73 9.90 -10.61
CA ASN A 264 8.17 9.78 -9.27
C ASN A 264 8.51 8.40 -8.69
N ILE A 265 9.43 8.35 -7.75
CA ILE A 265 9.97 7.11 -7.19
C ILE A 265 9.63 7.05 -5.70
N MET A 266 8.99 5.97 -5.28
CA MET A 266 8.88 5.59 -3.88
C MET A 266 9.88 4.48 -3.57
N ILE A 267 10.54 4.53 -2.42
CA ILE A 267 11.47 3.49 -1.98
C ILE A 267 10.86 2.72 -0.82
N ASP A 268 10.69 1.42 -1.02
CA ASP A 268 10.27 0.48 0.02
C ASP A 268 11.50 0.06 0.82
N PHE A 269 11.57 0.45 2.09
CA PHE A 269 12.70 0.15 2.99
C PHE A 269 12.76 -1.31 3.41
N SER A 270 11.64 -2.02 3.34
CA SER A 270 11.51 -3.43 3.67
C SER A 270 11.90 -4.36 2.50
N HIS A 271 11.46 -5.60 2.54
CA HIS A 271 11.59 -6.61 1.50
C HIS A 271 13.05 -6.89 1.11
N ALA A 272 13.39 -6.86 -0.19
CA ALA A 272 14.76 -7.13 -0.63
C ALA A 272 15.73 -5.96 -0.36
N ASN A 273 15.24 -4.73 -0.23
CA ASN A 273 16.06 -3.59 0.15
C ASN A 273 16.67 -3.73 1.55
N SER A 274 15.93 -4.33 2.50
CA SER A 274 16.43 -4.67 3.83
C SER A 274 16.96 -6.10 3.94
N LEU A 275 17.08 -6.84 2.83
CA LEU A 275 17.42 -8.27 2.83
C LEU A 275 16.49 -9.08 3.76
N LYS A 276 15.22 -8.68 3.89
CA LYS A 276 14.18 -9.24 4.79
C LYS A 276 14.56 -9.21 6.29
N GLN A 277 15.47 -8.34 6.69
CA GLN A 277 15.85 -8.08 8.07
C GLN A 277 15.28 -6.73 8.51
N CYS A 278 14.26 -6.73 9.37
CA CYS A 278 13.50 -5.50 9.67
C CYS A 278 14.38 -4.33 10.16
N GLN A 279 15.39 -4.59 10.99
CA GLN A 279 16.30 -3.54 11.48
C GLN A 279 17.13 -2.88 10.38
N ARG A 280 17.37 -3.57 9.26
CA ARG A 280 18.07 -2.97 8.12
C ARG A 280 17.26 -1.88 7.40
N GLN A 281 15.97 -1.77 7.67
CA GLN A 281 15.17 -0.63 7.19
C GLN A 281 15.75 0.71 7.68
N LEU A 282 16.41 0.75 8.84
CA LEU A 282 17.08 1.95 9.35
C LEU A 282 18.29 2.33 8.47
N ILE A 283 19.08 1.34 8.02
CA ILE A 283 20.21 1.58 7.10
C ILE A 283 19.71 2.12 5.76
N VAL A 284 18.61 1.55 5.24
CA VAL A 284 17.98 2.06 4.01
C VAL A 284 17.46 3.48 4.23
N GLY A 285 16.87 3.74 5.41
CA GLY A 285 16.36 5.05 5.80
C GLY A 285 17.45 6.11 5.85
N GLU A 286 18.60 5.80 6.44
CA GLU A 286 19.77 6.69 6.50
C GLU A 286 20.28 7.09 5.10
N ASP A 287 20.45 6.10 4.21
CA ASP A 287 20.89 6.35 2.83
C ASP A 287 19.88 7.23 2.07
N VAL A 288 18.60 6.85 2.11
CA VAL A 288 17.53 7.58 1.41
C VAL A 288 17.35 8.99 1.99
N SER A 289 17.44 9.16 3.31
CA SER A 289 17.44 10.48 3.95
C SER A 289 18.60 11.35 3.48
N ALA A 290 19.79 10.76 3.32
CA ALA A 290 20.96 11.48 2.78
C ALA A 290 20.71 11.92 1.32
N GLN A 291 20.17 11.04 0.45
CA GLN A 291 19.84 11.40 -0.93
C GLN A 291 18.84 12.56 -0.98
N ILE A 292 17.76 12.50 -0.19
CA ILE A 292 16.77 13.59 -0.09
C ILE A 292 17.44 14.88 0.38
N ALA A 293 18.22 14.83 1.46
CA ALA A 293 18.92 16.01 2.03
C ALA A 293 19.89 16.68 1.03
N HIS A 294 20.49 15.90 0.14
CA HIS A 294 21.35 16.41 -0.94
C HIS A 294 20.59 16.93 -2.15
N GLY A 295 19.26 16.97 -2.12
CA GLY A 295 18.44 17.62 -3.13
C GLY A 295 17.76 16.67 -4.13
N ASP A 296 17.73 15.35 -3.90
CA ASP A 296 17.00 14.45 -4.80
C ASP A 296 15.49 14.61 -4.62
N HIS A 297 14.84 15.17 -5.63
CA HIS A 297 13.39 15.40 -5.67
C HIS A 297 12.61 14.24 -6.32
N ARG A 298 13.29 13.28 -6.93
CA ARG A 298 12.67 12.14 -7.61
C ARG A 298 12.16 11.13 -6.59
N ILE A 299 12.77 11.09 -5.38
CA ILE A 299 12.30 10.32 -4.25
C ILE A 299 11.12 11.08 -3.63
N MET A 300 9.93 10.83 -4.18
CA MET A 300 8.69 11.49 -3.73
C MET A 300 8.07 10.83 -2.51
N GLY A 301 8.48 9.62 -2.18
CA GLY A 301 7.94 8.90 -1.03
C GLY A 301 8.76 7.69 -0.61
N VAL A 302 8.42 7.19 0.56
CA VAL A 302 9.02 6.00 1.17
C VAL A 302 7.94 5.08 1.76
N MET A 303 8.25 3.79 1.83
CA MET A 303 7.39 2.79 2.47
C MET A 303 8.15 2.06 3.55
N VAL A 304 7.54 1.92 4.74
CA VAL A 304 8.19 1.33 5.93
C VAL A 304 7.27 0.31 6.58
N GLU A 305 7.79 -0.86 6.90
CA GLU A 305 7.08 -1.85 7.72
C GLU A 305 7.42 -1.64 9.20
N SER A 306 6.44 -1.17 9.96
CA SER A 306 6.54 -0.80 11.36
C SER A 306 5.32 -1.30 12.16
N ASN A 307 5.52 -1.66 13.42
CA ASN A 307 4.44 -2.06 14.33
C ASN A 307 4.75 -1.57 15.76
N LEU A 308 3.86 -1.83 16.72
CA LEU A 308 4.09 -1.49 18.14
C LEU A 308 5.32 -2.20 18.70
N LYS A 309 5.55 -3.46 18.29
CA LYS A 309 6.72 -4.25 18.68
C LYS A 309 7.53 -4.69 17.45
N ALA A 310 8.84 -4.70 17.62
CA ALA A 310 9.78 -5.11 16.58
C ALA A 310 9.70 -6.61 16.25
N GLY A 311 10.07 -6.96 15.02
CA GLY A 311 10.21 -8.32 14.55
C GLY A 311 8.91 -8.94 14.07
N SER A 312 8.87 -10.26 14.10
CA SER A 312 7.71 -11.08 13.75
C SER A 312 7.63 -12.31 14.63
N GLN A 313 6.46 -12.91 14.71
CA GLN A 313 6.17 -14.13 15.43
C GLN A 313 5.45 -15.14 14.53
N LYS A 314 5.50 -16.41 14.89
CA LYS A 314 4.72 -17.46 14.26
C LYS A 314 3.47 -17.73 15.08
N GLN A 315 2.35 -17.98 14.41
CA GLN A 315 1.18 -18.52 15.06
C GLN A 315 1.48 -20.01 15.42
N VAL A 316 1.38 -20.32 16.70
CA VAL A 316 1.54 -21.68 17.24
C VAL A 316 0.27 -22.03 18.00
N GLU A 317 -0.31 -23.17 17.70
CA GLU A 317 -1.54 -23.65 18.38
C GLU A 317 -1.34 -23.70 19.90
N GLY A 318 -2.29 -23.14 20.65
CA GLY A 318 -2.26 -23.07 22.10
C GLY A 318 -1.34 -21.99 22.69
N GLN A 319 -0.69 -21.14 21.88
CA GLN A 319 0.08 -20.01 22.36
C GLN A 319 -0.60 -18.69 22.01
N GLU A 320 -0.69 -17.80 22.98
CA GLU A 320 -1.18 -16.44 22.75
C GLU A 320 -0.16 -15.65 21.91
N LEU A 321 -0.68 -14.88 20.96
CA LEU A 321 0.14 -13.98 20.16
C LEU A 321 0.64 -12.78 21.00
N VAL A 322 1.87 -12.38 20.78
CA VAL A 322 2.41 -11.17 21.36
C VAL A 322 1.69 -9.96 20.75
N TYR A 323 1.01 -9.19 21.59
CA TYR A 323 0.27 -8.01 21.20
C TYR A 323 1.17 -7.00 20.46
N GLY A 324 0.69 -6.50 19.31
CA GLY A 324 1.38 -5.50 18.50
C GLY A 324 2.63 -5.98 17.76
N GLN A 325 2.86 -7.29 17.65
CA GLN A 325 3.94 -7.88 16.86
C GLN A 325 3.40 -8.58 15.61
N SER A 326 4.07 -8.39 14.47
CA SER A 326 3.67 -8.96 13.17
C SER A 326 3.62 -10.49 13.19
N ILE A 327 2.63 -11.09 12.50
CA ILE A 327 2.55 -12.53 12.21
C ILE A 327 2.98 -12.88 10.78
N THR A 328 3.46 -11.88 10.03
CA THR A 328 3.99 -12.04 8.67
C THR A 328 5.45 -11.59 8.61
N ASP A 329 5.83 -10.62 7.78
CA ASP A 329 7.21 -10.17 7.74
C ASP A 329 7.55 -9.31 8.97
N GLY A 330 8.83 -9.29 9.36
CA GLY A 330 9.30 -8.53 10.51
C GLY A 330 9.17 -7.02 10.28
N CYS A 331 8.72 -6.31 11.31
CA CYS A 331 8.54 -4.85 11.32
C CYS A 331 9.55 -4.17 12.24
N LEU A 332 9.85 -2.89 12.01
CA LEU A 332 10.46 -2.03 13.01
C LEU A 332 9.53 -1.89 14.22
N GLY A 333 10.09 -1.74 15.41
CA GLY A 333 9.32 -1.37 16.60
C GLY A 333 8.98 0.12 16.63
N TRP A 334 8.05 0.50 17.51
CA TRP A 334 7.65 1.88 17.66
C TRP A 334 8.81 2.81 18.04
N GLU A 335 9.73 2.32 18.89
CA GLU A 335 10.89 3.08 19.39
C GLU A 335 11.87 3.45 18.25
N ASP A 336 12.00 2.62 17.23
CA ASP A 336 12.83 2.88 16.05
C ASP A 336 12.07 3.72 15.00
N THR A 337 10.76 3.61 14.98
CA THR A 337 9.89 4.27 14.00
C THR A 337 9.90 5.78 14.14
N VAL A 338 9.76 6.30 15.36
CA VAL A 338 9.68 7.75 15.60
C VAL A 338 10.98 8.46 15.20
N PRO A 339 12.17 8.01 15.65
CA PRO A 339 13.44 8.60 15.18
C PRO A 339 13.60 8.59 13.66
N LEU A 340 13.23 7.51 12.97
CA LEU A 340 13.28 7.43 11.50
C LEU A 340 12.40 8.48 10.83
N LEU A 341 11.18 8.72 11.36
CA LEU A 341 10.30 9.75 10.83
C LEU A 341 10.87 11.16 11.02
N HIS A 342 11.49 11.45 12.16
CA HIS A 342 12.18 12.72 12.41
C HIS A 342 13.40 12.90 11.48
N GLU A 343 14.15 11.85 11.21
CA GLU A 343 15.29 11.87 10.27
C GLU A 343 14.82 12.21 8.85
N LEU A 344 13.74 11.60 8.38
CA LEU A 344 13.14 11.91 7.07
C LEU A 344 12.65 13.37 7.00
N ALA A 345 12.00 13.87 8.05
CA ALA A 345 11.55 15.26 8.13
C ALA A 345 12.72 16.24 8.06
N GLU A 346 13.80 15.96 8.80
CA GLU A 346 15.03 16.76 8.77
C GLU A 346 15.69 16.73 7.39
N ALA A 347 15.65 15.60 6.69
CA ALA A 347 16.14 15.48 5.32
C ALA A 347 15.36 16.39 4.35
N VAL A 348 14.03 16.47 4.51
CA VAL A 348 13.19 17.39 3.71
C VAL A 348 13.55 18.85 4.01
N ARG A 349 13.75 19.22 5.27
CA ARG A 349 14.17 20.58 5.67
C ARG A 349 15.52 20.95 5.06
N LYS A 350 16.49 20.02 5.07
CA LYS A 350 17.81 20.21 4.42
C LYS A 350 17.68 20.38 2.91
N ARG A 351 16.82 19.60 2.25
CA ARG A 351 16.52 19.73 0.82
C ARG A 351 16.03 21.12 0.48
N ARG A 352 15.13 21.69 1.25
CA ARG A 352 14.60 23.06 1.06
C ARG A 352 15.68 24.13 1.20
N VAL A 353 16.64 23.94 2.11
CA VAL A 353 17.77 24.85 2.24
C VAL A 353 18.73 24.73 1.05
N ALA A 354 18.96 23.52 0.54
CA ALA A 354 19.80 23.28 -0.62
C ALA A 354 19.18 23.81 -1.94
N ASN A 355 17.84 23.88 -2.01
CA ASN A 355 17.08 24.37 -3.16
C ASN A 355 16.06 25.46 -2.73
N PRO A 356 16.52 26.68 -2.36
CA PRO A 356 15.65 27.72 -1.81
C PRO A 356 14.65 28.30 -2.81
N ASP A 357 14.85 28.08 -4.10
CA ASP A 357 13.95 28.51 -5.18
C ASP A 357 12.78 27.53 -5.40
N GLY A 358 12.73 26.42 -4.66
CA GLY A 358 11.67 25.41 -4.77
C GLY A 358 11.57 24.77 -6.15
N SER A 359 12.52 25.01 -7.02
CA SER A 359 12.52 24.42 -8.36
C SER A 359 12.79 22.92 -8.24
N LEU A 360 11.75 22.13 -8.41
CA LEU A 360 11.90 20.70 -8.67
C LEU A 360 12.67 20.55 -9.98
N LYS A 361 13.96 20.27 -9.90
CA LYS A 361 14.73 19.86 -11.08
C LYS A 361 14.26 18.46 -11.46
N ILE A 362 13.19 18.44 -12.27
CA ILE A 362 12.63 17.23 -12.88
C ILE A 362 13.56 16.74 -13.97
#